data_9c8e0c0cc8703f9fc13e68a16f57814c
#
_entry.id   9c8e0c0cc8703f9fc13e68a16f57814c
#
_cell.length_a   1.000
_cell.length_b   1.000
_cell.length_c   1.000
_cell.angle_alpha   90.00
_cell.angle_beta   90.00
_cell.angle_gamma   90.00
#
_symmetry.space_group_name_H-M   'P 1'
#
loop_
_entity.id
_entity.type
_entity.pdbx_description
1 polymer ?
#
loop_
_entity_poly.entity_id
_entity_poly.type
_entity_poly.pdbx_seq_one_letter_code
_entity_poly.pdbx_strand_id
1 'polypeptide(L)'
;EGVDTFFTRQREWLDAFWERSDVRIGGHDDLQQATRWCLFQLAQAAARADGLGVPAKGVSGSGYSGHYFWDTEIYVLPFLAYTTPQWARNALRMRYLMLPAARRRARQLNEAGVLFPWRTINGEEASAYYAAGTAQYHINADVSFALAKYVRATGDTEFLYREGVDIAVET
;
A
#
# COMPACT_ATOMS: atom_id res chain seq x y z
N GLU A 1 17.97 4.30 -27.38
CA GLU A 1 17.03 3.18 -27.52
C GLU A 1 15.87 3.59 -28.44
N GLY A 2 15.52 2.73 -29.41
CA GLY A 2 14.44 3.03 -30.33
C GLY A 2 13.06 2.85 -29.69
N VAL A 3 12.05 3.44 -30.31
CA VAL A 3 10.64 3.36 -29.87
C VAL A 3 10.18 1.89 -29.73
N ASP A 4 10.58 1.02 -30.63
CA ASP A 4 10.22 -0.40 -30.61
C ASP A 4 10.76 -1.13 -29.37
N THR A 5 11.97 -0.79 -28.92
CA THR A 5 12.54 -1.34 -27.68
C THR A 5 11.71 -0.94 -26.46
N PHE A 6 11.21 0.29 -26.44
CA PHE A 6 10.36 0.77 -25.36
C PHE A 6 9.02 0.00 -25.32
N PHE A 7 8.35 -0.18 -26.46
CA PHE A 7 7.12 -0.96 -26.52
C PHE A 7 7.32 -2.44 -26.15
N THR A 8 8.44 -3.03 -26.55
CA THR A 8 8.76 -4.42 -26.20
C THR A 8 8.91 -4.57 -24.69
N ARG A 9 9.68 -3.71 -24.02
CA ARG A 9 9.84 -3.73 -22.55
C ARG A 9 8.53 -3.50 -21.81
N GLN A 10 7.71 -2.58 -22.30
CA GLN A 10 6.39 -2.31 -21.70
C GLN A 10 5.48 -3.53 -21.81
N ARG A 11 5.49 -4.23 -22.93
CA ARG A 11 4.72 -5.46 -23.13
C ARG A 11 5.21 -6.56 -22.20
N GLU A 12 6.51 -6.84 -22.18
CA GLU A 12 7.11 -7.86 -21.30
C GLU A 12 6.77 -7.63 -19.83
N TRP A 13 6.82 -6.37 -19.38
CA TRP A 13 6.46 -6.01 -18.02
C TRP A 13 4.99 -6.27 -17.72
N LEU A 14 4.09 -5.90 -18.63
CA LEU A 14 2.65 -6.14 -18.47
C LEU A 14 2.32 -7.63 -18.54
N ASP A 15 2.93 -8.38 -19.45
CA ASP A 15 2.71 -9.83 -19.57
C ASP A 15 3.13 -10.53 -18.28
N ALA A 16 4.27 -10.19 -17.71
CA ALA A 16 4.72 -10.72 -16.42
C ALA A 16 3.81 -10.33 -15.24
N PHE A 17 3.19 -9.16 -15.27
CA PHE A 17 2.17 -8.77 -14.30
C PHE A 17 0.89 -9.60 -14.45
N TRP A 18 0.37 -9.70 -15.69
CA TRP A 18 -0.88 -10.43 -15.96
C TRP A 18 -0.76 -11.92 -15.69
N GLU A 19 0.39 -12.53 -15.93
CA GLU A 19 0.63 -13.94 -15.63
C GLU A 19 0.34 -14.29 -14.17
N ARG A 20 0.63 -13.35 -13.24
CA ARG A 20 0.47 -13.56 -11.79
C ARG A 20 -0.81 -12.97 -11.21
N SER A 21 -1.41 -12.01 -11.90
CA SER A 21 -2.43 -11.13 -11.30
C SER A 21 -3.77 -11.14 -12.02
N ASP A 22 -3.87 -11.81 -13.19
CA ASP A 22 -5.11 -11.82 -13.96
C ASP A 22 -6.19 -12.65 -13.25
N VAL A 23 -7.39 -12.08 -13.23
CA VAL A 23 -8.60 -12.75 -12.75
C VAL A 23 -9.51 -12.97 -13.96
N ARG A 24 -9.86 -14.22 -14.23
CA ARG A 24 -10.74 -14.60 -15.36
C ARG A 24 -12.17 -14.77 -14.90
N ILE A 25 -13.07 -13.99 -15.49
CA ILE A 25 -14.51 -13.98 -15.19
C ILE A 25 -15.25 -14.46 -16.44
N GLY A 26 -15.80 -15.68 -16.38
CA GLY A 26 -16.54 -16.26 -17.49
C GLY A 26 -17.94 -15.66 -17.63
N GLY A 27 -18.39 -15.41 -18.89
CA GLY A 27 -19.75 -14.99 -19.18
C GLY A 27 -20.09 -13.51 -18.93
N HIS A 28 -19.11 -12.69 -18.54
CA HIS A 28 -19.31 -11.27 -18.22
C HIS A 28 -18.13 -10.41 -18.72
N ASP A 29 -18.13 -10.08 -20.00
CA ASP A 29 -17.03 -9.37 -20.66
C ASP A 29 -16.82 -7.94 -20.11
N ASP A 30 -17.89 -7.25 -19.77
CA ASP A 30 -17.90 -5.93 -19.15
C ASP A 30 -17.24 -5.95 -17.75
N LEU A 31 -17.58 -6.94 -16.94
CA LEU A 31 -16.98 -7.15 -15.62
C LEU A 31 -15.52 -7.57 -15.72
N GLN A 32 -15.19 -8.42 -16.69
CA GLN A 32 -13.80 -8.78 -16.99
C GLN A 32 -12.96 -7.57 -17.36
N GLN A 33 -13.47 -6.70 -18.23
CA GLN A 33 -12.78 -5.48 -18.64
C GLN A 33 -12.60 -4.52 -17.46
N ALA A 34 -13.65 -4.29 -16.68
CA ALA A 34 -13.60 -3.42 -15.50
C ALA A 34 -12.59 -3.92 -14.47
N THR A 35 -12.56 -5.23 -14.20
CA THR A 35 -11.60 -5.85 -13.27
C THR A 35 -10.17 -5.65 -13.75
N ARG A 36 -9.85 -5.95 -15.00
CA ARG A 36 -8.51 -5.73 -15.57
C ARG A 36 -8.11 -4.27 -15.57
N TRP A 37 -9.04 -3.36 -15.84
CA TRP A 37 -8.78 -1.92 -15.76
C TRP A 37 -8.37 -1.50 -14.34
N CYS A 38 -9.10 -1.95 -13.31
CA CYS A 38 -8.78 -1.66 -11.92
C CYS A 38 -7.41 -2.23 -11.52
N LEU A 39 -7.11 -3.48 -11.91
CA LEU A 39 -5.82 -4.10 -11.64
C LEU A 39 -4.67 -3.37 -12.35
N PHE A 40 -4.87 -2.93 -13.57
CA PHE A 40 -3.89 -2.12 -14.30
C PHE A 40 -3.60 -0.78 -13.62
N GLN A 41 -4.64 -0.07 -13.17
CA GLN A 41 -4.48 1.18 -12.42
C GLN A 41 -3.72 0.94 -11.10
N LEU A 42 -4.03 -0.14 -10.41
CA LEU A 42 -3.33 -0.54 -9.19
C LEU A 42 -1.85 -0.86 -9.45
N ALA A 43 -1.55 -1.60 -10.52
CA ALA A 43 -0.18 -1.90 -10.92
C ALA A 43 0.63 -0.63 -11.21
N GLN A 44 0.03 0.35 -11.88
CA GLN A 44 0.71 1.61 -12.16
C GLN A 44 1.02 2.41 -10.88
N ALA A 45 0.11 2.41 -9.90
CA ALA A 45 0.28 3.11 -8.63
C ALA A 45 1.30 2.41 -7.71
N ALA A 46 1.25 1.06 -7.64
CA ALA A 46 2.04 0.27 -6.70
C ALA A 46 3.46 -0.03 -7.18
N ALA A 47 3.68 -0.27 -8.48
CA ALA A 47 4.95 -0.75 -9.03
C ALA A 47 6.14 0.20 -8.81
N ARG A 48 5.88 1.48 -8.62
CA ARG A 48 6.90 2.52 -8.46
C ARG A 48 7.04 3.01 -7.03
N ALA A 49 6.43 2.33 -6.09
CA ALA A 49 6.27 2.80 -4.72
C ALA A 49 7.34 2.26 -3.76
N ASP A 50 8.61 2.23 -4.14
CA ASP A 50 9.68 1.90 -3.17
C ASP A 50 9.70 2.96 -2.07
N GLY A 51 9.32 2.54 -0.85
CA GLY A 51 9.17 3.43 0.29
C GLY A 51 8.02 4.45 0.18
N LEU A 52 7.13 4.29 -0.80
CA LEU A 52 5.92 5.08 -0.98
C LEU A 52 4.68 4.18 -0.88
N GLY A 53 3.52 4.77 -0.62
CA GLY A 53 2.25 4.06 -0.58
C GLY A 53 1.54 4.01 -1.92
N VAL A 54 0.32 3.48 -1.89
CA VAL A 54 -0.60 3.50 -3.02
C VAL A 54 -1.60 4.64 -2.78
N PRO A 55 -1.59 5.72 -3.58
CA PRO A 55 -2.52 6.83 -3.39
C PRO A 55 -3.97 6.37 -3.57
N ALA A 56 -4.91 6.96 -2.83
CA ALA A 56 -6.31 6.55 -2.78
C ALA A 56 -7.01 6.49 -4.16
N LYS A 57 -6.60 7.36 -5.09
CA LYS A 57 -7.12 7.40 -6.47
C LYS A 57 -6.09 7.02 -7.54
N GLY A 58 -5.02 6.33 -7.13
CA GLY A 58 -3.94 5.95 -8.04
C GLY A 58 -3.19 7.15 -8.61
N VAL A 59 -2.51 6.94 -9.74
CA VAL A 59 -1.63 7.95 -10.36
C VAL A 59 -2.42 9.04 -11.08
N SER A 60 -3.56 8.71 -11.69
CA SER A 60 -4.32 9.60 -12.59
C SER A 60 -5.58 10.18 -11.97
N GLY A 61 -6.00 9.71 -10.80
CA GLY A 61 -7.23 10.17 -10.14
C GLY A 61 -7.04 11.49 -9.40
N SER A 62 -8.00 12.43 -9.54
CA SER A 62 -7.94 13.76 -8.93
C SER A 62 -8.46 13.82 -7.48
N GLY A 63 -9.09 12.76 -6.97
CA GLY A 63 -9.61 12.73 -5.61
C GLY A 63 -8.50 12.56 -4.55
N TYR A 64 -8.76 13.09 -3.36
CA TYR A 64 -7.91 12.99 -2.17
C TYR A 64 -6.48 13.56 -2.32
N SER A 65 -6.20 14.31 -3.38
CA SER A 65 -4.94 15.06 -3.58
C SER A 65 -3.67 14.22 -3.39
N GLY A 66 -3.67 12.97 -3.83
CA GLY A 66 -2.53 12.07 -3.72
C GLY A 66 -2.25 11.52 -2.32
N HIS A 67 -3.14 11.72 -1.35
CA HIS A 67 -2.95 11.21 0.00
C HIS A 67 -3.11 9.70 0.08
N TYR A 68 -2.43 9.12 1.08
CA TYR A 68 -2.47 7.72 1.47
C TYR A 68 -3.44 7.53 2.64
N PHE A 69 -4.08 6.35 2.68
CA PHE A 69 -5.03 5.94 3.70
C PHE A 69 -4.78 4.48 4.10
N TRP A 70 -5.38 4.05 5.20
CA TRP A 70 -5.33 2.68 5.71
C TRP A 70 -6.01 1.64 4.82
N ASP A 71 -6.83 2.08 3.87
CA ASP A 71 -7.45 1.22 2.83
C ASP A 71 -6.41 0.38 2.10
N THR A 72 -5.21 0.89 1.92
CA THR A 72 -4.09 0.14 1.32
C THR A 72 -3.78 -1.13 2.10
N GLU A 73 -3.71 -1.07 3.42
CA GLU A 73 -3.36 -2.18 4.28
C GLU A 73 -4.40 -3.30 4.23
N ILE A 74 -5.67 -2.95 4.17
CA ILE A 74 -6.77 -3.91 4.26
C ILE A 74 -7.22 -4.43 2.89
N TYR A 75 -7.25 -3.60 1.86
CA TYR A 75 -7.82 -3.95 0.56
C TYR A 75 -6.76 -4.19 -0.53
N VAL A 76 -5.64 -3.49 -0.49
CA VAL A 76 -4.62 -3.55 -1.54
C VAL A 76 -3.50 -4.54 -1.21
N LEU A 77 -2.93 -4.44 -0.01
CA LEU A 77 -1.82 -5.28 0.41
C LEU A 77 -2.11 -6.79 0.37
N PRO A 78 -3.31 -7.28 0.73
CA PRO A 78 -3.62 -8.69 0.57
C PRO A 78 -3.48 -9.20 -0.87
N PHE A 79 -3.93 -8.43 -1.86
CA PHE A 79 -3.76 -8.75 -3.27
C PHE A 79 -2.28 -8.74 -3.68
N LEU A 80 -1.56 -7.68 -3.32
CA LEU A 80 -0.14 -7.54 -3.66
C LEU A 80 0.74 -8.60 -3.01
N ALA A 81 0.47 -8.99 -1.77
CA ALA A 81 1.23 -10.01 -1.07
C ALA A 81 1.23 -11.36 -1.80
N TYR A 82 0.13 -11.70 -2.47
CA TYR A 82 0.00 -12.96 -3.23
C TYR A 82 0.44 -12.86 -4.69
N THR A 83 0.42 -11.68 -5.30
CA THR A 83 0.67 -11.51 -6.74
C THR A 83 2.01 -10.85 -7.04
N THR A 84 2.36 -9.83 -6.25
CA THR A 84 3.55 -9.00 -6.43
C THR A 84 4.15 -8.63 -5.07
N PRO A 85 4.70 -9.60 -4.30
CA PRO A 85 5.11 -9.41 -2.92
C PRO A 85 6.11 -8.26 -2.71
N GLN A 86 6.95 -7.97 -3.70
CA GLN A 86 7.86 -6.84 -3.63
C GLN A 86 7.12 -5.50 -3.51
N TRP A 87 5.97 -5.35 -4.18
CA TRP A 87 5.18 -4.11 -4.08
C TRP A 87 4.46 -4.00 -2.73
N ALA A 88 4.01 -5.13 -2.17
CA ALA A 88 3.49 -5.17 -0.80
C ALA A 88 4.56 -4.76 0.22
N ARG A 89 5.78 -5.27 0.06
CA ARG A 89 6.93 -4.88 0.90
C ARG A 89 7.20 -3.37 0.83
N ASN A 90 7.20 -2.79 -0.36
CA ASN A 90 7.43 -1.35 -0.54
C ASN A 90 6.39 -0.51 0.21
N ALA A 91 5.11 -0.89 0.14
CA ALA A 91 4.04 -0.19 0.85
C ALA A 91 4.14 -0.34 2.38
N LEU A 92 4.52 -1.52 2.88
CA LEU A 92 4.80 -1.71 4.31
C LEU A 92 6.02 -0.92 4.76
N ARG A 93 7.06 -0.84 3.93
CA ARG A 93 8.24 -0.01 4.19
C ARG A 93 7.89 1.47 4.32
N MET A 94 6.92 1.97 3.57
CA MET A 94 6.40 3.32 3.78
C MET A 94 5.90 3.52 5.21
N ARG A 95 5.17 2.54 5.78
CA ARG A 95 4.72 2.61 7.18
C ARG A 95 5.88 2.58 8.17
N TYR A 96 6.89 1.77 7.92
CA TYR A 96 8.13 1.81 8.70
C TYR A 96 8.78 3.19 8.68
N LEU A 97 8.91 3.80 7.52
CA LEU A 97 9.48 5.14 7.36
C LEU A 97 8.63 6.24 8.04
N MET A 98 7.35 5.98 8.30
CA MET A 98 6.47 6.89 9.03
C MET A 98 6.59 6.78 10.57
N LEU A 99 7.25 5.77 11.13
CA LEU A 99 7.36 5.58 12.58
C LEU A 99 7.80 6.83 13.35
N PRO A 100 8.80 7.63 12.90
CA PRO A 100 9.16 8.85 13.62
C PRO A 100 8.00 9.86 13.74
N ALA A 101 7.19 10.02 12.69
CA ALA A 101 6.03 10.90 12.71
C ALA A 101 4.90 10.32 13.58
N ALA A 102 4.63 9.02 13.47
CA ALA A 102 3.63 8.32 14.25
C ALA A 102 3.95 8.33 15.76
N ARG A 103 5.22 8.20 16.15
CA ARG A 103 5.68 8.37 17.55
C ARG A 103 5.44 9.80 18.05
N ARG A 104 5.69 10.82 17.23
CA ARG A 104 5.38 12.21 17.61
C ARG A 104 3.90 12.40 17.83
N ARG A 105 3.07 11.82 16.94
CA ARG A 105 1.62 11.91 17.05
C ARG A 105 1.08 11.24 18.31
N ALA A 106 1.53 10.04 18.66
CA ALA A 106 1.16 9.36 19.90
C ALA A 106 1.47 10.24 21.11
N ARG A 107 2.69 10.79 21.22
CA ARG A 107 3.06 11.69 22.31
C ARG A 107 2.20 12.95 22.42
N GLN A 108 1.75 13.53 21.30
CA GLN A 108 0.84 14.69 21.30
C GLN A 108 -0.51 14.37 21.94
N LEU A 109 -0.91 13.10 21.90
CA LEU A 109 -2.16 12.62 22.50
C LEU A 109 -1.95 11.94 23.86
N ASN A 110 -0.74 12.02 24.44
CA ASN A 110 -0.34 11.37 25.69
C ASN A 110 -0.46 9.82 25.63
N GLU A 111 -0.24 9.24 24.45
CA GLU A 111 -0.24 7.80 24.21
C GLU A 111 1.19 7.25 24.11
N ALA A 112 1.35 5.96 24.43
CA ALA A 112 2.58 5.21 24.22
C ALA A 112 2.64 4.64 22.78
N GLY A 113 3.83 4.22 22.35
CA GLY A 113 4.04 3.61 21.03
C GLY A 113 3.87 4.59 19.89
N VAL A 114 3.09 4.21 18.89
CA VAL A 114 2.84 4.99 17.68
C VAL A 114 1.34 5.23 17.47
N LEU A 115 1.00 6.25 16.69
CA LEU A 115 -0.33 6.44 16.13
C LEU A 115 -0.18 6.80 14.65
N PHE A 116 -0.50 5.86 13.78
CA PHE A 116 -0.46 6.08 12.35
C PHE A 116 -1.57 7.03 11.89
N PRO A 117 -1.27 7.91 10.92
CA PRO A 117 -2.26 8.86 10.43
C PRO A 117 -3.37 8.18 9.62
N TRP A 118 -4.58 8.71 9.73
CA TRP A 118 -5.68 8.30 8.85
C TRP A 118 -5.46 8.77 7.41
N ARG A 119 -5.01 10.01 7.24
CA ARG A 119 -4.75 10.64 5.95
C ARG A 119 -3.37 11.29 5.97
N THR A 120 -2.50 10.97 5.00
CA THR A 120 -1.13 11.48 5.00
C THR A 120 -0.49 11.49 3.63
N ILE A 121 0.61 12.24 3.50
CA ILE A 121 1.60 12.14 2.42
C ILE A 121 2.97 11.76 2.99
N ASN A 122 3.36 12.41 4.09
CA ASN A 122 4.72 12.36 4.66
C ASN A 122 4.78 11.70 6.04
N GLY A 123 3.70 11.06 6.48
CA GLY A 123 3.58 10.46 7.80
C GLY A 123 2.92 11.36 8.86
N GLU A 124 2.76 12.66 8.59
CA GLU A 124 1.99 13.55 9.46
C GLU A 124 0.49 13.41 9.18
N GLU A 125 -0.35 13.54 10.22
CA GLU A 125 -1.79 13.52 10.07
C GLU A 125 -2.29 14.76 9.31
N ALA A 126 -2.97 14.55 8.19
CA ALA A 126 -3.48 15.59 7.32
C ALA A 126 -5.02 15.67 7.27
N SER A 127 -5.73 15.03 8.23
CA SER A 127 -7.18 15.08 8.31
C SER A 127 -7.66 16.43 8.83
N ALA A 128 -8.53 17.09 8.06
CA ALA A 128 -9.03 18.43 8.39
C ALA A 128 -10.51 18.45 8.80
N TYR A 129 -11.24 17.33 8.63
CA TYR A 129 -12.71 17.36 8.69
C TYR A 129 -13.30 17.11 10.08
N TYR A 130 -12.67 16.26 10.90
CA TYR A 130 -13.14 16.00 12.27
C TYR A 130 -11.96 15.82 13.22
N ALA A 131 -12.11 16.28 14.44
CA ALA A 131 -11.12 16.01 15.49
C ALA A 131 -10.91 14.49 15.70
N ALA A 132 -11.98 13.69 15.69
CA ALA A 132 -11.92 12.24 15.83
C ALA A 132 -11.18 11.54 14.68
N GLY A 133 -11.19 12.10 13.47
CA GLY A 133 -10.42 11.57 12.32
C GLY A 133 -8.91 11.62 12.53
N THR A 134 -8.43 12.46 13.44
CA THR A 134 -7.01 12.61 13.74
C THR A 134 -6.48 11.66 14.82
N ALA A 135 -7.32 10.76 15.33
CA ALA A 135 -7.01 9.79 16.40
C ALA A 135 -7.74 8.46 16.16
N GLN A 136 -7.44 7.81 15.05
CA GLN A 136 -8.05 6.54 14.64
C GLN A 136 -7.14 5.37 15.01
N TYR A 137 -7.37 4.76 16.17
CA TYR A 137 -6.51 3.71 16.72
C TYR A 137 -6.54 2.40 15.92
N HIS A 138 -7.63 2.10 15.19
CA HIS A 138 -7.74 0.89 14.38
C HIS A 138 -6.67 0.81 13.28
N ILE A 139 -6.14 1.95 12.83
CA ILE A 139 -5.11 2.00 11.77
C ILE A 139 -3.83 1.30 12.21
N ASN A 140 -3.47 1.37 13.47
CA ASN A 140 -2.36 0.61 14.03
C ASN A 140 -2.59 -0.90 13.86
N ALA A 141 -3.80 -1.37 14.19
CA ALA A 141 -4.17 -2.78 14.00
C ALA A 141 -4.17 -3.17 12.51
N ASP A 142 -4.63 -2.30 11.62
CA ASP A 142 -4.65 -2.53 10.17
C ASP A 142 -3.23 -2.68 9.60
N VAL A 143 -2.30 -1.85 10.04
CA VAL A 143 -0.89 -1.93 9.65
C VAL A 143 -0.24 -3.23 10.15
N SER A 144 -0.46 -3.58 11.42
CA SER A 144 0.03 -4.83 12.02
C SER A 144 -0.58 -6.07 11.34
N PHE A 145 -1.87 -6.03 11.01
CA PHE A 145 -2.55 -7.09 10.26
C PHE A 145 -1.91 -7.29 8.88
N ALA A 146 -1.69 -6.21 8.15
CA ALA A 146 -1.09 -6.25 6.82
C ALA A 146 0.35 -6.80 6.86
N LEU A 147 1.15 -6.38 7.84
CA LEU A 147 2.49 -6.92 8.08
C LEU A 147 2.44 -8.43 8.35
N ALA A 148 1.61 -8.87 9.28
CA ALA A 148 1.47 -10.29 9.61
C ALA A 148 1.00 -11.12 8.39
N LYS A 149 0.06 -10.59 7.60
CA LYS A 149 -0.42 -11.24 6.39
C LYS A 149 0.67 -11.34 5.32
N TYR A 150 1.43 -10.27 5.11
CA TYR A 150 2.57 -10.26 4.19
C TYR A 150 3.62 -11.32 4.57
N VAL A 151 4.08 -11.32 5.83
CA VAL A 151 5.10 -12.27 6.30
C VAL A 151 4.61 -13.71 6.19
N ARG A 152 3.36 -13.99 6.52
CA ARG A 152 2.77 -15.33 6.37
C ARG A 152 2.68 -15.79 4.92
N ALA A 153 2.37 -14.89 3.99
CA ALA A 153 2.25 -15.20 2.57
C ALA A 153 3.60 -15.39 1.88
N THR A 154 4.62 -14.66 2.30
CA THR A 154 5.91 -14.57 1.60
C THR A 154 7.04 -15.32 2.28
N GLY A 155 6.97 -15.50 3.60
CA GLY A 155 8.10 -15.98 4.40
C GLY A 155 9.26 -14.98 4.55
N ASP A 156 9.04 -13.69 4.24
CA ASP A 156 10.07 -12.64 4.30
C ASP A 156 10.42 -12.26 5.75
N THR A 157 11.16 -13.13 6.39
CA THR A 157 11.67 -12.93 7.76
C THR A 157 12.74 -11.86 7.82
N GLU A 158 13.47 -11.62 6.74
CA GLU A 158 14.47 -10.56 6.69
C GLU A 158 13.82 -9.18 6.86
N PHE A 159 12.76 -8.91 6.11
CA PHE A 159 11.98 -7.68 6.27
C PHE A 159 11.38 -7.57 7.68
N LEU A 160 10.81 -8.69 8.19
CA LEU A 160 10.26 -8.71 9.55
C LEU A 160 11.29 -8.27 10.59
N TYR A 161 12.50 -8.85 10.58
CA TYR A 161 13.53 -8.53 11.58
C TYR A 161 14.15 -7.15 11.41
N ARG A 162 14.26 -6.64 10.19
CA ARG A 162 14.92 -5.34 9.96
C ARG A 162 13.99 -4.12 10.09
N GLU A 163 12.73 -4.28 9.72
CA GLU A 163 11.80 -3.16 9.62
C GLU A 163 10.45 -3.48 10.30
N GLY A 164 9.95 -4.70 10.10
CA GLY A 164 8.63 -5.11 10.55
C GLY A 164 8.49 -5.23 12.07
N VAL A 165 9.56 -5.63 12.78
CA VAL A 165 9.52 -5.77 14.23
C VAL A 165 9.26 -4.45 14.94
N ASP A 166 9.83 -3.36 14.45
CA ASP A 166 9.59 -2.02 15.01
C ASP A 166 8.12 -1.60 14.84
N ILE A 167 7.53 -1.91 13.68
CA ILE A 167 6.09 -1.70 13.48
C ILE A 167 5.31 -2.53 14.50
N ALA A 168 5.57 -3.84 14.59
CA ALA A 168 4.77 -4.76 15.40
C ALA A 168 4.85 -4.51 16.91
N VAL A 169 5.98 -4.00 17.40
CA VAL A 169 6.18 -3.74 18.84
C VAL A 169 5.58 -2.41 19.29
N GLU A 170 5.51 -1.44 18.38
CA GLU A 170 5.06 -0.09 18.72
C GLU A 170 3.58 0.17 18.41
N THR A 171 2.92 -0.73 17.64
CA THR A 171 1.49 -0.65 17.35
C THR A 171 0.66 -1.41 18.39
#